data_267f432dd08f5ad24cdcee853580eb04
#
_entry.id   267f432dd08f5ad24cdcee853580eb04
#
_cell.length_a   1.000
_cell.length_b   1.000
_cell.length_c   1.000
_cell.angle_alpha   90.00
_cell.angle_beta   90.00
_cell.angle_gamma   90.00
#
_symmetry.space_group_name_H-M   'P 1'
#
loop_
_entity.id
_entity.type
_entity.pdbx_description
1 polymer ?
#
loop_
_entity_poly.entity_id
_entity_poly.type
_entity_poly.pdbx_seq_one_letter_code
_entity_poly.pdbx_strand_id
1 'polypeptide(L)'
;GEQPAIANLIKLNTNEYPYPPSPKALAAIRSAAEQGLQLYPDPESSALRRSMAGRHGLEPAQVFVGNGSDEVLAHAFFAFFQQPGCPLMLPDISYSFYEVYCGLYGIPMDIVPLADGLALDVYAFARDASAPVAGVVVANPNAPTGRAISLAEVEALLRLHPQRVVLVDEAYVDFGAESALALVPRYPNPPVVQTLSNSRSLVGPRLG
;
A
#
# COMPACT_ATOMS: atom_id res chain seq x y z
N GLY A 1 -0.23 -6.01 16.53
CA GLY A 1 -1.03 -7.08 17.14
C GLY A 1 -0.42 -7.57 18.46
N GLU A 2 -1.21 -8.15 19.34
CA GLU A 2 -0.72 -8.69 20.59
C GLU A 2 0.27 -9.84 20.36
N GLN A 3 1.32 -9.87 21.18
CA GLN A 3 2.32 -10.93 21.16
C GLN A 3 2.44 -11.52 22.58
N PRO A 4 1.53 -12.40 22.98
CA PRO A 4 1.57 -13.01 24.31
C PRO A 4 2.80 -13.90 24.47
N ALA A 5 3.42 -13.87 25.65
CA ALA A 5 4.58 -14.70 25.98
C ALA A 5 4.16 -16.16 26.30
N ILE A 6 3.67 -16.86 25.30
CA ILE A 6 3.23 -18.26 25.41
C ILE A 6 4.21 -19.14 24.64
N ALA A 7 4.74 -20.14 25.30
CA ALA A 7 5.64 -21.12 24.64
C ALA A 7 4.87 -21.93 23.57
N ASN A 8 5.49 -22.12 22.41
CA ASN A 8 4.93 -22.87 21.26
C ASN A 8 3.61 -22.29 20.72
N LEU A 9 3.42 -20.97 20.82
CA LEU A 9 2.26 -20.28 20.27
C LEU A 9 2.18 -20.46 18.75
N ILE A 10 1.04 -20.92 18.26
CA ILE A 10 0.71 -20.85 16.82
C ILE A 10 0.11 -19.46 16.56
N LYS A 11 0.92 -18.55 15.98
CA LYS A 11 0.54 -17.16 15.73
C LYS A 11 -0.07 -17.01 14.35
N LEU A 12 -1.33 -16.57 14.26
CA LEU A 12 -2.07 -16.41 13.01
C LEU A 12 -2.68 -14.99 12.85
N ASN A 13 -2.34 -14.07 13.74
CA ASN A 13 -3.06 -12.79 13.87
C ASN A 13 -2.46 -11.58 13.12
N THR A 14 -1.26 -11.68 12.56
CA THR A 14 -0.57 -10.54 11.92
C THR A 14 -0.11 -10.83 10.49
N ASN A 15 -0.60 -11.89 9.88
CA ASN A 15 -0.30 -12.28 8.50
C ASN A 15 1.22 -12.36 8.20
N GLU A 16 2.01 -12.76 9.22
CA GLU A 16 3.44 -12.98 9.02
C GLU A 16 3.66 -14.18 8.10
N TYR A 17 4.59 -14.01 7.15
CA TYR A 17 4.90 -15.08 6.23
C TYR A 17 5.67 -16.20 6.95
N PRO A 18 5.27 -17.47 6.81
CA PRO A 18 5.82 -18.57 7.64
C PRO A 18 7.23 -19.00 7.22
N TYR A 19 7.73 -18.53 6.09
CA TYR A 19 9.06 -18.88 5.59
C TYR A 19 10.07 -17.75 5.81
N PRO A 20 11.37 -18.06 6.01
CA PRO A 20 12.39 -17.03 6.17
C PRO A 20 12.63 -16.25 4.87
N PRO A 21 13.30 -15.07 4.95
CA PRO A 21 13.76 -14.35 3.77
C PRO A 21 14.73 -15.18 2.93
N SER A 22 14.91 -14.80 1.66
CA SER A 22 15.83 -15.50 0.77
C SER A 22 17.25 -15.53 1.35
N PRO A 23 18.04 -16.59 1.10
CA PRO A 23 19.43 -16.66 1.57
C PRO A 23 20.29 -15.49 1.10
N LYS A 24 20.02 -14.94 -0.09
CA LYS A 24 20.73 -13.75 -0.62
C LYS A 24 20.40 -12.49 0.20
N ALA A 25 19.14 -12.30 0.59
CA ALA A 25 18.74 -11.19 1.43
C ALA A 25 19.39 -11.29 2.82
N LEU A 26 19.39 -12.47 3.42
CA LEU A 26 20.04 -12.71 4.71
C LEU A 26 21.56 -12.46 4.65
N ALA A 27 22.23 -12.88 3.57
CA ALA A 27 23.66 -12.62 3.38
C ALA A 27 23.93 -11.11 3.25
N ALA A 28 23.11 -10.38 2.48
CA ALA A 28 23.26 -8.94 2.32
C ALA A 28 23.04 -8.19 3.64
N ILE A 29 22.05 -8.59 4.45
CA ILE A 29 21.80 -8.00 5.77
C ILE A 29 23.00 -8.22 6.70
N ARG A 30 23.56 -9.44 6.75
CA ARG A 30 24.75 -9.72 7.57
C ARG A 30 25.94 -8.86 7.16
N SER A 31 26.22 -8.79 5.85
CA SER A 31 27.29 -7.96 5.33
C SER A 31 27.09 -6.48 5.65
N ALA A 32 25.89 -5.97 5.53
CA ALA A 32 25.58 -4.59 5.88
C ALA A 32 25.72 -4.30 7.39
N ALA A 33 25.39 -5.28 8.24
CA ALA A 33 25.56 -5.16 9.69
C ALA A 33 27.05 -5.12 10.12
N GLU A 34 27.96 -5.68 9.33
CA GLU A 34 29.40 -5.66 9.58
C GLU A 34 30.09 -4.39 9.04
N GLN A 35 29.40 -3.63 8.19
CA GLN A 35 30.00 -2.53 7.42
C GLN A 35 29.12 -1.27 7.49
N GLY A 36 29.59 -0.25 8.14
CA GLY A 36 29.03 1.09 7.95
C GLY A 36 27.87 1.50 8.85
N LEU A 37 27.46 0.69 9.86
CA LEU A 37 26.38 1.07 10.80
C LEU A 37 26.67 2.37 11.57
N GLN A 38 27.93 2.79 11.65
CA GLN A 38 28.34 4.05 12.26
C GLN A 38 28.15 5.27 11.35
N LEU A 39 27.76 5.07 10.12
CA LEU A 39 27.54 6.13 9.13
C LEU A 39 26.05 6.40 8.95
N TYR A 40 25.69 7.65 8.67
CA TYR A 40 24.32 7.96 8.25
C TYR A 40 24.03 7.27 6.92
N PRO A 41 22.80 6.73 6.74
CA PRO A 41 22.38 6.18 5.47
C PRO A 41 22.24 7.28 4.42
N ASP A 42 22.19 6.86 3.14
CA ASP A 42 21.81 7.75 2.05
C ASP A 42 20.38 8.28 2.29
N PRO A 43 20.20 9.62 2.47
CA PRO A 43 18.90 10.20 2.81
C PRO A 43 17.85 10.00 1.70
N GLU A 44 18.29 9.81 0.46
CA GLU A 44 17.42 9.60 -0.69
C GLU A 44 17.16 8.10 -0.96
N SER A 45 17.80 7.19 -0.24
CA SER A 45 17.77 5.74 -0.52
C SER A 45 18.01 5.42 -2.01
N SER A 46 18.92 6.16 -2.64
CA SER A 46 19.10 6.23 -4.09
C SER A 46 19.36 4.88 -4.76
N ALA A 47 20.16 4.01 -4.12
CA ALA A 47 20.45 2.68 -4.64
C ALA A 47 19.19 1.79 -4.65
N LEU A 48 18.40 1.84 -3.59
CA LEU A 48 17.15 1.09 -3.46
C LEU A 48 16.11 1.59 -4.47
N ARG A 49 15.89 2.91 -4.55
CA ARG A 49 14.96 3.52 -5.50
C ARG A 49 15.31 3.16 -6.94
N ARG A 50 16.60 3.21 -7.34
CA ARG A 50 17.05 2.77 -8.67
C ARG A 50 16.77 1.28 -8.92
N SER A 51 17.01 0.44 -7.92
CA SER A 51 16.77 -1.00 -8.05
C SER A 51 15.30 -1.32 -8.24
N MET A 52 14.42 -0.68 -7.45
CA MET A 52 12.96 -0.84 -7.56
C MET A 52 12.44 -0.28 -8.88
N ALA A 53 12.84 0.92 -9.26
CA ALA A 53 12.46 1.53 -10.52
C ALA A 53 12.85 0.64 -11.72
N GLY A 54 14.09 0.16 -11.76
CA GLY A 54 14.57 -0.73 -12.83
C GLY A 54 13.80 -2.06 -12.92
N ARG A 55 13.36 -2.60 -11.77
CA ARG A 55 12.53 -3.82 -11.76
C ARG A 55 11.14 -3.60 -12.36
N HIS A 56 10.57 -2.42 -12.19
CA HIS A 56 9.19 -2.11 -12.59
C HIS A 56 9.09 -1.24 -13.85
N GLY A 57 10.23 -0.92 -14.49
CA GLY A 57 10.24 -0.07 -15.68
C GLY A 57 9.85 1.38 -15.40
N LEU A 58 10.16 1.87 -14.20
CA LEU A 58 9.88 3.23 -13.73
C LEU A 58 11.16 4.06 -13.64
N GLU A 59 11.00 5.37 -13.50
CA GLU A 59 12.10 6.27 -13.15
C GLU A 59 12.31 6.31 -11.62
N PRO A 60 13.54 6.46 -11.12
CA PRO A 60 13.81 6.56 -9.68
C PRO A 60 13.02 7.68 -8.98
N ALA A 61 12.70 8.77 -9.69
CA ALA A 61 11.88 9.86 -9.17
C ALA A 61 10.41 9.46 -8.91
N GLN A 62 9.94 8.37 -9.50
CA GLN A 62 8.60 7.83 -9.30
C GLN A 62 8.52 6.85 -8.11
N VAL A 63 9.64 6.60 -7.43
CA VAL A 63 9.71 5.67 -6.29
C VAL A 63 9.97 6.43 -5.00
N PHE A 64 9.10 6.24 -4.04
CA PHE A 64 9.28 6.66 -2.65
C PHE A 64 9.46 5.41 -1.78
N VAL A 65 10.30 5.48 -0.76
CA VAL A 65 10.53 4.38 0.19
C VAL A 65 10.38 4.87 1.63
N GLY A 66 9.82 4.02 2.48
CA GLY A 66 9.60 4.33 3.90
C GLY A 66 9.77 3.10 4.79
N ASN A 67 9.56 3.29 6.09
CA ASN A 67 9.70 2.23 7.10
C ASN A 67 8.45 1.33 7.16
N GLY A 68 8.25 0.55 6.09
CA GLY A 68 7.06 -0.26 5.85
C GLY A 68 5.92 0.54 5.23
N SER A 69 4.91 -0.19 4.72
CA SER A 69 3.76 0.43 4.08
C SER A 69 2.97 1.37 5.00
N ASP A 70 2.99 1.13 6.32
CA ASP A 70 2.28 2.01 7.27
C ASP A 70 2.81 3.45 7.25
N GLU A 71 4.13 3.64 7.19
CA GLU A 71 4.71 4.99 7.08
C GLU A 71 4.43 5.60 5.71
N VAL A 72 4.57 4.81 4.64
CA VAL A 72 4.27 5.25 3.28
C VAL A 72 2.81 5.68 3.16
N LEU A 73 1.88 4.89 3.70
CA LEU A 73 0.45 5.22 3.75
C LEU A 73 0.20 6.49 4.57
N ALA A 74 0.81 6.63 5.74
CA ALA A 74 0.67 7.83 6.56
C ALA A 74 1.08 9.10 5.78
N HIS A 75 2.21 9.06 5.09
CA HIS A 75 2.65 10.16 4.23
C HIS A 75 1.70 10.41 3.05
N ALA A 76 1.22 9.35 2.41
CA ALA A 76 0.28 9.47 1.29
C ALA A 76 -1.05 10.08 1.74
N PHE A 77 -1.59 9.65 2.88
CA PHE A 77 -2.83 10.21 3.43
C PHE A 77 -2.68 11.70 3.75
N PHE A 78 -1.59 12.11 4.38
CA PHE A 78 -1.29 13.49 4.65
C PHE A 78 -1.13 14.32 3.37
N ALA A 79 -0.33 13.82 2.43
CA ALA A 79 0.04 14.59 1.23
C ALA A 79 -1.09 14.73 0.21
N PHE A 80 -1.92 13.69 0.06
CA PHE A 80 -2.91 13.66 -1.03
C PHE A 80 -4.35 13.90 -0.55
N PHE A 81 -4.70 13.46 0.65
CA PHE A 81 -6.10 13.40 1.05
C PHE A 81 -6.50 14.39 2.16
N GLN A 82 -5.53 15.08 2.78
CA GLN A 82 -5.85 16.14 3.74
C GLN A 82 -6.33 17.40 3.01
N GLN A 83 -7.56 17.33 2.48
CA GLN A 83 -8.21 18.42 1.74
C GLN A 83 -9.46 18.87 2.49
N PRO A 84 -9.52 20.15 2.97
CA PRO A 84 -10.65 20.63 3.77
C PRO A 84 -12.00 20.47 3.05
N GLY A 85 -12.96 19.82 3.73
CA GLY A 85 -14.30 19.62 3.21
C GLY A 85 -14.44 18.55 2.11
N CYS A 86 -13.35 17.86 1.74
CA CYS A 86 -13.38 16.80 0.76
C CYS A 86 -13.22 15.44 1.44
N PRO A 87 -14.25 14.58 1.45
CA PRO A 87 -14.13 13.24 2.02
C PRO A 87 -13.27 12.33 1.15
N LEU A 88 -12.56 11.41 1.81
CA LEU A 88 -11.86 10.30 1.19
C LEU A 88 -12.81 9.11 1.03
N MET A 89 -12.90 8.53 -0.15
CA MET A 89 -13.71 7.35 -0.41
C MET A 89 -12.97 6.07 -0.03
N LEU A 90 -13.61 5.26 0.81
CA LEU A 90 -13.07 4.00 1.33
C LEU A 90 -14.12 2.90 1.27
N PRO A 91 -13.75 1.63 1.03
CA PRO A 91 -14.65 0.49 1.26
C PRO A 91 -15.03 0.38 2.75
N ASP A 92 -16.25 -0.05 3.05
CA ASP A 92 -16.74 -0.28 4.43
C ASP A 92 -15.99 -1.40 5.16
N ILE A 93 -15.47 -2.39 4.43
CA ILE A 93 -14.67 -3.48 4.96
C ILE A 93 -13.33 -3.50 4.24
N SER A 94 -12.29 -2.95 4.89
CA SER A 94 -10.93 -2.89 4.34
C SER A 94 -9.90 -2.83 5.49
N TYR A 95 -8.66 -2.45 5.16
CA TYR A 95 -7.60 -2.32 6.15
C TYR A 95 -7.93 -1.23 7.19
N SER A 96 -8.10 -1.64 8.44
CA SER A 96 -8.63 -0.77 9.51
C SER A 96 -7.77 0.47 9.81
N PHE A 97 -6.50 0.48 9.43
CA PHE A 97 -5.64 1.64 9.63
C PHE A 97 -5.96 2.83 8.73
N TYR A 98 -6.71 2.65 7.65
CA TYR A 98 -7.18 3.79 6.85
C TYR A 98 -8.02 4.74 7.68
N GLU A 99 -8.93 4.22 8.50
CA GLU A 99 -9.73 5.03 9.44
C GLU A 99 -8.86 5.73 10.49
N VAL A 100 -7.78 5.07 10.93
CA VAL A 100 -6.82 5.65 11.89
C VAL A 100 -6.11 6.85 11.26
N TYR A 101 -5.65 6.74 10.01
CA TYR A 101 -5.04 7.87 9.30
C TYR A 101 -6.04 8.99 9.06
N CYS A 102 -7.27 8.67 8.66
CA CYS A 102 -8.33 9.67 8.52
C CYS A 102 -8.58 10.43 9.83
N GLY A 103 -8.68 9.71 10.95
CA GLY A 103 -8.84 10.31 12.28
C GLY A 103 -7.65 11.20 12.68
N LEU A 104 -6.41 10.72 12.42
CA LEU A 104 -5.18 11.44 12.74
C LEU A 104 -5.07 12.78 11.99
N TYR A 105 -5.44 12.80 10.71
CA TYR A 105 -5.28 13.96 9.84
C TYR A 105 -6.56 14.78 9.66
N GLY A 106 -7.66 14.40 10.33
CA GLY A 106 -8.95 15.10 10.22
C GLY A 106 -9.59 15.00 8.84
N ILE A 107 -9.38 13.88 8.14
CA ILE A 107 -9.93 13.63 6.80
C ILE A 107 -11.34 13.04 6.95
N PRO A 108 -12.39 13.71 6.46
CA PRO A 108 -13.72 13.12 6.44
C PRO A 108 -13.76 11.90 5.50
N MET A 109 -14.62 10.93 5.83
CA MET A 109 -14.73 9.69 5.06
C MET A 109 -16.07 9.60 4.34
N ASP A 110 -16.05 9.12 3.10
CA ASP A 110 -17.21 8.67 2.31
C ASP A 110 -17.11 7.13 2.17
N ILE A 111 -17.88 6.42 2.96
CA ILE A 111 -17.80 4.97 3.06
C ILE A 111 -18.65 4.32 1.98
N VAL A 112 -18.03 3.50 1.14
CA VAL A 112 -18.66 2.77 0.03
C VAL A 112 -18.86 1.30 0.42
N PRO A 113 -20.11 0.82 0.53
CA PRO A 113 -20.36 -0.57 0.88
C PRO A 113 -19.81 -1.54 -0.17
N LEU A 114 -19.27 -2.66 0.28
CA LEU A 114 -18.96 -3.79 -0.59
C LEU A 114 -20.27 -4.42 -1.12
N ALA A 115 -20.21 -4.96 -2.33
CA ALA A 115 -21.29 -5.73 -2.93
C ALA A 115 -21.38 -7.14 -2.32
N ASP A 116 -22.38 -7.90 -2.76
CA ASP A 116 -22.60 -9.29 -2.34
C ASP A 116 -21.32 -10.13 -2.50
N GLY A 117 -21.09 -11.01 -1.54
CA GLY A 117 -19.89 -11.84 -1.50
C GLY A 117 -18.61 -11.08 -1.16
N LEU A 118 -18.72 -9.90 -0.55
CA LEU A 118 -17.60 -9.02 -0.16
C LEU A 118 -16.79 -8.54 -1.37
N ALA A 119 -17.43 -8.39 -2.53
CA ALA A 119 -16.78 -7.89 -3.73
C ALA A 119 -16.74 -6.36 -3.73
N LEU A 120 -15.64 -5.79 -4.22
CA LEU A 120 -15.54 -4.36 -4.42
C LEU A 120 -16.20 -4.01 -5.77
N ASP A 121 -17.30 -3.25 -5.72
CA ASP A 121 -17.90 -2.67 -6.92
C ASP A 121 -17.24 -1.33 -7.23
N VAL A 122 -16.38 -1.30 -8.23
CA VAL A 122 -15.64 -0.08 -8.62
C VAL A 122 -16.59 1.03 -9.10
N TYR A 123 -17.75 0.70 -9.63
CA TYR A 123 -18.73 1.68 -10.10
C TYR A 123 -19.51 2.35 -8.97
N ALA A 124 -19.58 1.72 -7.79
CA ALA A 124 -20.13 2.35 -6.58
C ALA A 124 -19.30 3.54 -6.09
N PHE A 125 -18.06 3.67 -6.56
CA PHE A 125 -17.18 4.83 -6.29
C PHE A 125 -17.43 6.01 -7.25
N ALA A 126 -18.31 5.87 -8.25
CA ALA A 126 -18.60 6.99 -9.15
C ALA A 126 -19.17 8.18 -8.40
N ARG A 127 -18.67 9.37 -8.69
CA ARG A 127 -19.18 10.67 -8.19
C ARG A 127 -19.15 11.67 -9.32
N ASP A 128 -20.02 12.66 -9.25
CA ASP A 128 -19.97 13.80 -10.17
C ASP A 128 -18.59 14.49 -10.13
N ALA A 129 -18.17 15.02 -11.27
CA ALA A 129 -16.86 15.70 -11.36
C ALA A 129 -16.76 16.90 -10.39
N SER A 130 -17.89 17.55 -10.08
CA SER A 130 -17.99 18.67 -9.14
C SER A 130 -18.12 18.24 -7.67
N ALA A 131 -18.32 16.94 -7.38
CA ALA A 131 -18.44 16.47 -6.00
C ALA A 131 -17.13 16.70 -5.22
N PRO A 132 -17.22 17.16 -3.97
CA PRO A 132 -16.03 17.39 -3.14
C PRO A 132 -15.49 16.04 -2.63
N VAL A 133 -14.56 15.44 -3.36
CA VAL A 133 -13.91 14.16 -3.00
C VAL A 133 -12.41 14.38 -3.01
N ALA A 134 -11.71 14.02 -1.93
CA ALA A 134 -10.26 14.12 -1.83
C ALA A 134 -9.56 13.08 -2.72
N GLY A 135 -10.14 11.89 -2.82
CA GLY A 135 -9.61 10.78 -3.60
C GLY A 135 -10.25 9.46 -3.21
N VAL A 136 -9.63 8.38 -3.64
CA VAL A 136 -10.07 7.00 -3.38
C VAL A 136 -8.89 6.19 -2.84
N VAL A 137 -9.13 5.32 -1.86
CA VAL A 137 -8.16 4.31 -1.43
C VAL A 137 -8.82 2.93 -1.48
N VAL A 138 -8.15 2.00 -2.14
CA VAL A 138 -8.56 0.59 -2.21
C VAL A 138 -7.36 -0.31 -1.96
N ALA A 139 -7.55 -1.40 -1.22
CA ALA A 139 -6.56 -2.47 -1.12
C ALA A 139 -6.82 -3.52 -2.20
N ASN A 140 -5.78 -4.00 -2.87
CA ASN A 140 -5.90 -5.05 -3.90
C ASN A 140 -4.74 -6.04 -3.84
N PRO A 141 -4.96 -7.28 -3.37
CA PRO A 141 -6.20 -7.83 -2.79
C PRO A 141 -6.64 -7.11 -1.52
N ASN A 142 -7.96 -7.01 -1.33
CA ASN A 142 -8.51 -6.36 -0.14
C ASN A 142 -8.30 -7.21 1.12
N ALA A 143 -7.88 -6.58 2.19
CA ALA A 143 -7.81 -7.19 3.52
C ALA A 143 -8.91 -6.58 4.42
N PRO A 144 -9.72 -7.39 5.14
CA PRO A 144 -9.52 -8.82 5.40
C PRO A 144 -10.25 -9.78 4.44
N THR A 145 -10.93 -9.29 3.42
CA THR A 145 -11.83 -10.13 2.60
C THR A 145 -11.10 -11.12 1.69
N GLY A 146 -9.83 -10.85 1.37
CA GLY A 146 -9.03 -11.63 0.42
C GLY A 146 -9.50 -11.51 -1.03
N ARG A 147 -10.46 -10.63 -1.33
CA ARG A 147 -10.96 -10.41 -2.69
C ARG A 147 -10.03 -9.47 -3.45
N ALA A 148 -9.76 -9.83 -4.70
CA ALA A 148 -9.03 -9.00 -5.64
C ALA A 148 -9.96 -8.46 -6.74
N ILE A 149 -9.66 -7.27 -7.24
CA ILE A 149 -10.20 -6.73 -8.47
C ILE A 149 -9.15 -6.88 -9.59
N SER A 150 -9.63 -6.99 -10.81
CA SER A 150 -8.78 -7.08 -11.99
C SER A 150 -8.11 -5.74 -12.33
N LEU A 151 -7.05 -5.79 -13.12
CA LEU A 151 -6.39 -4.58 -13.62
C LEU A 151 -7.35 -3.69 -14.43
N ALA A 152 -8.30 -4.29 -15.15
CA ALA A 152 -9.33 -3.55 -15.89
C ALA A 152 -10.29 -2.80 -14.95
N GLU A 153 -10.64 -3.36 -13.80
CA GLU A 153 -11.45 -2.70 -12.78
C GLU A 153 -10.67 -1.57 -12.10
N VAL A 154 -9.38 -1.76 -11.80
CA VAL A 154 -8.52 -0.67 -11.32
C VAL A 154 -8.46 0.46 -12.36
N GLU A 155 -8.29 0.13 -13.64
CA GLU A 155 -8.29 1.13 -14.71
C GLU A 155 -9.63 1.87 -14.82
N ALA A 156 -10.75 1.17 -14.64
CA ALA A 156 -12.08 1.81 -14.60
C ALA A 156 -12.18 2.81 -13.45
N LEU A 157 -11.68 2.46 -12.26
CA LEU A 157 -11.66 3.34 -11.09
C LEU A 157 -10.82 4.61 -11.36
N LEU A 158 -9.66 4.49 -12.01
CA LEU A 158 -8.84 5.64 -12.43
C LEU A 158 -9.57 6.56 -13.40
N ARG A 159 -10.33 5.99 -14.34
CA ARG A 159 -11.14 6.75 -15.32
C ARG A 159 -12.34 7.45 -14.68
N LEU A 160 -12.92 6.89 -13.63
CA LEU A 160 -14.00 7.54 -12.86
C LEU A 160 -13.48 8.77 -12.09
N HIS A 161 -12.17 8.81 -11.78
CA HIS A 161 -11.56 9.86 -10.97
C HIS A 161 -10.32 10.50 -11.64
N PRO A 162 -10.43 11.03 -12.87
CA PRO A 162 -9.26 11.44 -13.66
C PRO A 162 -8.47 12.61 -13.08
N GLN A 163 -9.09 13.37 -12.17
CA GLN A 163 -8.47 14.55 -11.51
C GLN A 163 -8.17 14.31 -10.03
N ARG A 164 -8.34 13.08 -9.54
CA ARG A 164 -8.19 12.71 -8.13
C ARG A 164 -7.22 11.57 -7.98
N VAL A 165 -6.54 11.53 -6.86
CA VAL A 165 -5.66 10.42 -6.53
C VAL A 165 -6.48 9.17 -6.22
N VAL A 166 -6.12 8.04 -6.85
CA VAL A 166 -6.66 6.70 -6.57
C VAL A 166 -5.50 5.86 -6.06
N LEU A 167 -5.36 5.75 -4.75
CA LEU A 167 -4.31 4.96 -4.12
C LEU A 167 -4.70 3.49 -4.11
N VAL A 168 -3.82 2.65 -4.65
CA VAL A 168 -3.96 1.20 -4.66
C VAL A 168 -2.95 0.60 -3.67
N ASP A 169 -3.44 0.08 -2.57
CA ASP A 169 -2.62 -0.62 -1.58
C ASP A 169 -2.46 -2.08 -1.96
N GLU A 170 -1.25 -2.42 -2.37
CA GLU A 170 -0.85 -3.74 -2.86
C GLU A 170 -0.03 -4.53 -1.84
N ALA A 171 -0.31 -4.38 -0.55
CA ALA A 171 0.40 -5.13 0.49
C ALA A 171 0.35 -6.66 0.27
N TYR A 172 -0.67 -7.13 -0.44
CA TYR A 172 -0.91 -8.55 -0.71
C TYR A 172 -0.91 -8.93 -2.19
N VAL A 173 -0.42 -8.08 -3.08
CA VAL A 173 -0.47 -8.31 -4.54
C VAL A 173 0.17 -9.63 -4.99
N ASP A 174 1.25 -10.05 -4.34
CA ASP A 174 1.97 -11.30 -4.65
C ASP A 174 1.12 -12.57 -4.39
N PHE A 175 -0.06 -12.45 -3.76
CA PHE A 175 -0.96 -13.56 -3.45
C PHE A 175 -2.11 -13.73 -4.46
N GLY A 176 -1.89 -13.34 -5.72
CA GLY A 176 -2.77 -13.67 -6.83
C GLY A 176 -3.54 -12.51 -7.45
N ALA A 177 -3.11 -11.27 -7.23
CA ALA A 177 -3.61 -10.13 -7.97
C ALA A 177 -2.62 -9.66 -9.06
N GLU A 178 -3.12 -8.88 -10.01
CA GLU A 178 -2.30 -8.14 -10.97
C GLU A 178 -1.96 -6.76 -10.40
N SER A 179 -0.70 -6.35 -10.55
CA SER A 179 -0.25 -5.07 -10.02
C SER A 179 -0.70 -3.89 -10.88
N ALA A 180 -1.25 -2.87 -10.24
CA ALA A 180 -1.57 -1.58 -10.84
C ALA A 180 -0.33 -0.78 -11.29
N LEU A 181 0.88 -1.21 -10.95
CA LEU A 181 2.11 -0.62 -11.49
C LEU A 181 2.13 -0.59 -13.01
N ALA A 182 1.47 -1.55 -13.69
CA ALA A 182 1.31 -1.55 -15.14
C ALA A 182 0.53 -0.33 -15.68
N LEU A 183 -0.24 0.35 -14.85
CA LEU A 183 -1.03 1.52 -15.21
C LEU A 183 -0.30 2.84 -14.95
N VAL A 184 0.72 2.87 -14.11
CA VAL A 184 1.46 4.09 -13.74
C VAL A 184 2.01 4.85 -14.96
N PRO A 185 2.56 4.21 -16.02
CA PRO A 185 3.01 4.95 -17.20
C PRO A 185 1.90 5.57 -18.04
N ARG A 186 0.63 5.14 -17.83
CA ARG A 186 -0.52 5.54 -18.63
C ARG A 186 -1.43 6.55 -17.93
N TYR A 187 -1.37 6.61 -16.62
CA TYR A 187 -2.23 7.44 -15.77
C TYR A 187 -1.38 8.24 -14.77
N PRO A 188 -1.66 9.53 -14.57
CA PRO A 188 -0.87 10.36 -13.64
C PRO A 188 -1.28 10.21 -12.17
N ASN A 189 -2.38 9.51 -11.89
CA ASN A 189 -3.08 9.56 -10.61
C ASN A 189 -3.07 8.27 -9.76
N PRO A 190 -2.44 7.13 -10.13
CA PRO A 190 -2.35 5.99 -9.23
C PRO A 190 -1.03 5.93 -8.47
N PRO A 191 -0.91 6.42 -7.22
CA PRO A 191 0.11 5.91 -6.32
C PRO A 191 -0.21 4.45 -5.96
N VAL A 192 0.81 3.60 -6.11
CA VAL A 192 0.73 2.17 -5.76
C VAL A 192 1.64 1.93 -4.57
N VAL A 193 1.09 1.42 -3.48
CA VAL A 193 1.83 1.11 -2.26
C VAL A 193 2.10 -0.39 -2.18
N GLN A 194 3.35 -0.77 -2.03
CA GLN A 194 3.76 -2.17 -1.82
C GLN A 194 4.60 -2.28 -0.55
N THR A 195 4.80 -3.49 -0.07
CA THR A 195 5.66 -3.77 1.09
C THR A 195 6.46 -5.05 0.86
N LEU A 196 7.64 -5.11 1.46
CA LEU A 196 8.43 -6.35 1.53
C LEU A 196 8.11 -7.17 2.79
N SER A 197 7.17 -6.72 3.62
CA SER A 197 6.83 -7.35 4.90
C SER A 197 6.18 -8.72 4.74
N ASN A 198 5.26 -8.86 3.81
CA ASN A 198 4.43 -10.06 3.66
C ASN A 198 5.14 -11.14 2.81
N SER A 199 4.93 -11.16 1.51
CA SER A 199 5.46 -12.19 0.60
C SER A 199 6.99 -12.31 0.56
N ARG A 200 7.73 -11.26 0.95
CA ARG A 200 9.19 -11.23 0.95
C ARG A 200 9.80 -11.53 2.32
N SER A 201 8.99 -11.80 3.35
CA SER A 201 9.42 -12.16 4.71
C SER A 201 10.34 -11.12 5.37
N LEU A 202 10.21 -9.86 5.02
CA LEU A 202 11.08 -8.77 5.50
C LEU A 202 10.32 -7.79 6.41
N VAL A 203 9.37 -8.30 7.21
CA VAL A 203 8.60 -7.47 8.15
C VAL A 203 9.50 -6.78 9.19
N GLY A 204 10.55 -7.43 9.65
CA GLY A 204 11.50 -6.85 10.62
C GLY A 204 12.28 -5.65 10.10
N PRO A 205 12.84 -5.67 8.87
CA PRO A 205 13.53 -4.54 8.27
C PRO A 205 12.65 -3.31 7.97
N ARG A 206 11.32 -3.44 7.99
CA ARG A 206 10.37 -2.33 7.79
C ARG A 206 10.64 -1.56 6.50
N LEU A 207 10.39 -2.19 5.34
CA LEU A 207 10.53 -1.57 4.04
C LEU A 207 9.19 -1.60 3.28
N GLY A 208 8.71 -0.43 2.90
CA GLY A 208 7.54 -0.17 2.06
C GLY A 208 7.84 0.85 0.99
#